data_6ae9d65ae7768ed714d5c6bf54a636a0
#
_entry.id   6ae9d65ae7768ed714d5c6bf54a636a0
#
_cell.length_a   1.000
_cell.length_b   1.000
_cell.length_c   1.000
_cell.angle_alpha   90.00
_cell.angle_beta   90.00
_cell.angle_gamma   90.00
#
_symmetry.space_group_name_H-M   'P 1'
#
loop_
_entity.id
_entity.type
_entity.pdbx_description
1 polymer ?
#
loop_
_entity_poly.entity_id
_entity_poly.type
_entity_poly.pdbx_seq_one_letter_code
_entity_poly.pdbx_strand_id
1 'polypeptide(L)'
;MPATREIPAEKFVFGCHRFGFGPVPGGGPVDVATHVVPLVKTAWDCGIRSFDSAVLYRATLQLGQALQALGIDPNEIRFQTKCLRYLGLALGSDVEHQPDALLQGIPKRYHGLTDKWDSSAKGVEQQICRERIEYGGDLLHGVALHDPPDMQKQIGLNWESDIRPAVRYLQSARAAGFVRRIGLGVKEPGFVQRFITEEPGVLDYAGLTFCPAILGDLLPILAQGATHKFTVTLMGINYGQAFTLTEDPATAPPFLYNYEVATNEERTLMSRFFRICGSTPLLHLAAAVAGLLAVHFPNVATQIVTSTVVPSRLVETLRLVREAEVPVPVWNELKAAELIPREFPTI
;
A
#
# COMPACT_ATOMS: atom_id res chain seq x y z
N MET A 1 6.03 11.54 30.19
CA MET A 1 5.48 11.73 28.85
C MET A 1 5.98 10.58 28.01
N PRO A 2 5.15 9.99 27.16
CA PRO A 2 5.60 8.96 26.24
C PRO A 2 6.75 9.51 25.38
N ALA A 3 7.74 8.66 25.10
CA ALA A 3 8.81 9.05 24.18
C ALA A 3 8.24 9.11 22.76
N THR A 4 8.00 10.32 22.26
CA THR A 4 7.57 10.54 20.87
C THR A 4 8.65 10.02 19.94
N ARG A 5 8.29 9.11 19.00
CA ARG A 5 9.22 8.65 17.99
C ARG A 5 9.46 9.77 16.98
N GLU A 6 10.71 10.14 16.78
CA GLU A 6 11.07 11.11 15.77
C GLU A 6 10.94 10.49 14.37
N ILE A 7 9.72 10.49 13.82
CA ILE A 7 9.43 10.04 12.46
C ILE A 7 9.09 11.27 11.62
N PRO A 8 10.01 11.71 10.76
CA PRO A 8 9.81 12.91 9.97
C PRO A 8 8.73 12.72 8.90
N ALA A 9 8.15 13.84 8.43
CA ALA A 9 6.99 13.82 7.52
C ALA A 9 7.28 13.13 6.19
N GLU A 10 8.53 13.20 5.70
CA GLU A 10 8.97 12.54 4.46
C GLU A 10 8.93 10.99 4.51
N LYS A 11 8.83 10.40 5.69
CA LYS A 11 8.59 8.95 5.86
C LYS A 11 7.15 8.55 5.55
N PHE A 12 6.22 9.50 5.54
CA PHE A 12 4.83 9.20 5.24
C PHE A 12 4.52 9.40 3.77
N VAL A 13 3.71 8.48 3.26
CA VAL A 13 3.17 8.49 1.89
C VAL A 13 1.65 8.49 1.96
N PHE A 14 0.99 9.35 1.22
CA PHE A 14 -0.46 9.32 1.12
C PHE A 14 -0.89 8.36 0.00
N GLY A 15 -1.65 7.32 0.37
CA GLY A 15 -2.21 6.35 -0.58
C GLY A 15 -3.49 6.87 -1.22
N CYS A 16 -3.48 7.05 -2.54
CA CYS A 16 -4.56 7.67 -3.31
C CYS A 16 -5.67 6.70 -3.73
N HIS A 17 -5.57 5.38 -3.46
CA HIS A 17 -6.50 4.38 -4.02
C HIS A 17 -7.99 4.72 -3.80
N ARG A 18 -8.34 5.41 -2.71
CA ARG A 18 -9.71 5.83 -2.40
C ARG A 18 -10.22 6.98 -3.27
N PHE A 19 -9.36 7.68 -3.99
CA PHE A 19 -9.78 8.78 -4.86
C PHE A 19 -10.55 8.27 -6.09
N GLY A 20 -10.22 7.06 -6.58
CA GLY A 20 -10.92 6.46 -7.72
C GLY A 20 -12.22 5.73 -7.33
N PHE A 21 -12.19 4.94 -6.28
CA PHE A 21 -13.25 3.97 -5.97
C PHE A 21 -13.76 4.02 -4.53
N GLY A 22 -13.30 4.96 -3.72
CA GLY A 22 -13.63 4.93 -2.30
C GLY A 22 -15.11 5.10 -2.02
N PRO A 23 -15.67 4.41 -1.00
CA PRO A 23 -16.85 4.92 -0.36
C PRO A 23 -16.48 6.25 0.28
N VAL A 24 -17.14 7.32 -0.12
CA VAL A 24 -17.05 8.61 0.57
C VAL A 24 -18.02 8.62 1.75
N PRO A 25 -17.75 9.40 2.82
CA PRO A 25 -18.73 9.62 3.88
C PRO A 25 -20.06 10.06 3.29
N GLY A 26 -21.14 9.36 3.64
CA GLY A 26 -22.49 9.64 3.10
C GLY A 26 -22.84 8.90 1.80
N GLY A 27 -21.91 8.12 1.22
CA GLY A 27 -22.11 7.39 -0.03
C GLY A 27 -22.02 8.28 -1.28
N GLY A 28 -22.05 7.67 -2.44
CA GLY A 28 -22.01 8.37 -3.72
C GLY A 28 -20.62 8.36 -4.39
N PRO A 29 -20.49 9.00 -5.56
CA PRO A 29 -19.24 9.08 -6.29
C PRO A 29 -18.26 10.02 -5.58
N VAL A 30 -16.96 9.76 -5.76
CA VAL A 30 -15.92 10.68 -5.32
C VAL A 30 -16.01 11.98 -6.13
N ASP A 31 -16.16 13.08 -5.43
CA ASP A 31 -16.08 14.43 -5.98
C ASP A 31 -14.74 15.06 -5.60
N VAL A 32 -14.04 15.62 -6.57
CA VAL A 32 -12.67 16.10 -6.35
C VAL A 32 -12.64 17.28 -5.39
N ALA A 33 -13.53 18.25 -5.55
CA ALA A 33 -13.52 19.48 -4.76
C ALA A 33 -13.86 19.22 -3.28
N THR A 34 -14.85 18.36 -3.02
CA THR A 34 -15.37 18.12 -1.67
C THR A 34 -14.70 16.95 -0.94
N HIS A 35 -14.10 16.00 -1.67
CA HIS A 35 -13.50 14.80 -1.06
C HIS A 35 -11.98 14.75 -1.23
N VAL A 36 -11.44 15.02 -2.42
CA VAL A 36 -10.01 14.82 -2.69
C VAL A 36 -9.17 16.04 -2.28
N VAL A 37 -9.60 17.24 -2.66
CA VAL A 37 -8.90 18.49 -2.34
C VAL A 37 -8.65 18.63 -0.83
N PRO A 38 -9.63 18.43 0.08
CA PRO A 38 -9.38 18.51 1.51
C PRO A 38 -8.36 17.48 2.03
N LEU A 39 -8.34 16.27 1.46
CA LEU A 39 -7.38 15.22 1.84
C LEU A 39 -5.97 15.57 1.38
N VAL A 40 -5.80 16.01 0.12
CA VAL A 40 -4.50 16.42 -0.42
C VAL A 40 -3.97 17.63 0.35
N LYS A 41 -4.85 18.62 0.64
CA LYS A 41 -4.49 19.77 1.47
C LYS A 41 -4.02 19.34 2.85
N THR A 42 -4.76 18.46 3.54
CA THR A 42 -4.38 17.96 4.86
C THR A 42 -3.04 17.21 4.82
N ALA A 43 -2.81 16.37 3.81
CA ALA A 43 -1.53 15.69 3.64
C ALA A 43 -0.39 16.69 3.44
N TRP A 44 -0.60 17.70 2.60
CA TRP A 44 0.35 18.78 2.36
C TRP A 44 0.67 19.58 3.62
N ASP A 45 -0.36 20.00 4.36
CA ASP A 45 -0.24 20.75 5.62
C ASP A 45 0.50 19.94 6.71
N CYS A 46 0.34 18.60 6.71
CA CYS A 46 1.10 17.69 7.57
C CYS A 46 2.54 17.45 7.11
N GLY A 47 3.00 18.09 6.03
CA GLY A 47 4.35 17.94 5.49
C GLY A 47 4.55 16.73 4.59
N ILE A 48 3.51 15.96 4.26
CA ILE A 48 3.58 14.84 3.32
C ILE A 48 3.80 15.40 1.92
N ARG A 49 4.83 14.87 1.25
CA ARG A 49 5.19 15.22 -0.14
C ARG A 49 5.23 13.99 -1.05
N SER A 50 4.93 12.81 -0.50
CA SER A 50 4.93 11.54 -1.24
C SER A 50 3.51 11.02 -1.39
N PHE A 51 3.13 10.63 -2.61
CA PHE A 51 1.80 10.11 -2.94
C PHE A 51 1.96 8.80 -3.71
N ASP A 52 1.13 7.80 -3.35
CA ASP A 52 1.13 6.47 -3.97
C ASP A 52 -0.21 6.20 -4.66
N SER A 53 -0.15 5.77 -5.91
CA SER A 53 -1.31 5.37 -6.70
C SER A 53 -1.07 4.03 -7.39
N ALA A 54 -1.92 3.69 -8.32
CA ALA A 54 -1.76 2.62 -9.31
C ALA A 54 -2.70 2.86 -10.49
N VAL A 55 -2.31 2.40 -11.66
CA VAL A 55 -3.16 2.43 -12.87
C VAL A 55 -4.54 1.78 -12.59
N LEU A 56 -4.54 0.69 -11.82
CA LEU A 56 -5.75 0.01 -11.37
C LEU A 56 -6.72 0.93 -10.63
N TYR A 57 -6.22 1.85 -9.82
CA TYR A 57 -7.05 2.64 -8.89
C TYR A 57 -7.84 3.76 -9.57
N ARG A 58 -7.48 4.16 -10.79
CA ARG A 58 -8.13 5.28 -11.49
C ARG A 58 -8.15 6.58 -10.66
N ALA A 59 -7.13 6.79 -9.83
CA ALA A 59 -7.08 7.84 -8.83
C ALA A 59 -6.15 9.00 -9.21
N THR A 60 -5.32 8.81 -10.24
CA THR A 60 -4.23 9.73 -10.57
C THR A 60 -4.76 11.05 -11.14
N LEU A 61 -5.79 10.99 -11.99
CA LEU A 61 -6.45 12.20 -12.51
C LEU A 61 -7.03 13.07 -11.37
N GLN A 62 -7.66 12.45 -10.38
CA GLN A 62 -8.22 13.17 -9.24
C GLN A 62 -7.13 13.81 -8.39
N LEU A 63 -5.97 13.16 -8.23
CA LEU A 63 -4.81 13.76 -7.58
C LEU A 63 -4.33 14.99 -8.37
N GLY A 64 -4.12 14.87 -9.68
CA GLY A 64 -3.68 15.98 -10.53
C GLY A 64 -4.64 17.18 -10.46
N GLN A 65 -5.94 16.93 -10.53
CA GLN A 65 -6.97 17.97 -10.38
C GLN A 65 -6.94 18.63 -8.99
N ALA A 66 -6.70 17.87 -7.93
CA ALA A 66 -6.60 18.41 -6.57
C ALA A 66 -5.34 19.27 -6.40
N LEU A 67 -4.19 18.84 -6.95
CA LEU A 67 -2.96 19.63 -6.95
C LEU A 67 -3.17 20.95 -7.67
N GLN A 68 -3.77 20.93 -8.86
CA GLN A 68 -4.11 22.12 -9.62
C GLN A 68 -5.03 23.08 -8.83
N ALA A 69 -6.09 22.54 -8.21
CA ALA A 69 -7.02 23.33 -7.41
C ALA A 69 -6.36 23.99 -6.18
N LEU A 70 -5.31 23.39 -5.64
CA LEU A 70 -4.53 23.89 -4.51
C LEU A 70 -3.34 24.79 -4.93
N GLY A 71 -3.07 24.90 -6.23
CA GLY A 71 -1.90 25.63 -6.74
C GLY A 71 -0.57 24.99 -6.38
N ILE A 72 -0.56 23.65 -6.16
CA ILE A 72 0.65 22.89 -5.87
C ILE A 72 1.27 22.43 -7.19
N ASP A 73 2.55 22.77 -7.41
CA ASP A 73 3.29 22.25 -8.55
C ASP A 73 3.45 20.72 -8.41
N PRO A 74 2.99 19.91 -9.39
CA PRO A 74 3.20 18.46 -9.36
C PRO A 74 4.67 18.06 -9.18
N ASN A 75 5.62 18.85 -9.62
CA ASN A 75 7.06 18.56 -9.46
C ASN A 75 7.56 18.74 -8.01
N GLU A 76 6.78 19.34 -7.11
CA GLU A 76 7.10 19.44 -5.69
C GLU A 76 6.73 18.17 -4.91
N ILE A 77 5.97 17.24 -5.53
CA ILE A 77 5.61 15.97 -4.89
C ILE A 77 6.43 14.81 -5.46
N ARG A 78 6.56 13.77 -4.65
CA ARG A 78 7.15 12.48 -5.03
C ARG A 78 6.02 11.52 -5.37
N PHE A 79 5.62 11.51 -6.62
CA PHE A 79 4.55 10.63 -7.06
C PHE A 79 5.10 9.26 -7.46
N GLN A 80 4.51 8.19 -6.89
CA GLN A 80 4.77 6.81 -7.26
C GLN A 80 3.48 6.11 -7.65
N THR A 81 3.58 5.22 -8.63
CA THR A 81 2.45 4.46 -9.16
C THR A 81 2.83 3.00 -9.41
N LYS A 82 1.86 2.21 -9.89
CA LYS A 82 2.06 0.79 -10.20
C LYS A 82 1.46 0.47 -11.56
N CYS A 83 2.14 -0.35 -12.33
CA CYS A 83 1.74 -0.82 -13.65
C CYS A 83 1.49 -2.34 -13.66
N LEU A 84 1.20 -2.92 -14.79
CA LEU A 84 0.77 -4.27 -15.17
C LEU A 84 -0.73 -4.48 -15.03
N ARG A 85 -1.32 -4.13 -13.88
CA ARG A 85 -2.72 -4.38 -13.54
C ARG A 85 -3.55 -3.13 -13.76
N TYR A 86 -4.65 -3.25 -14.50
CA TYR A 86 -5.55 -2.13 -14.80
C TYR A 86 -7.01 -2.60 -14.89
N LEU A 87 -7.96 -1.67 -14.89
CA LEU A 87 -9.37 -1.97 -15.14
C LEU A 87 -9.68 -1.86 -16.62
N GLY A 88 -10.10 -2.96 -17.22
CA GLY A 88 -10.59 -3.05 -18.60
C GLY A 88 -12.05 -3.47 -18.65
N LEU A 89 -12.67 -3.42 -19.85
CA LEU A 89 -14.03 -3.92 -20.06
C LEU A 89 -14.07 -5.42 -19.80
N ALA A 90 -15.09 -5.85 -19.04
CA ALA A 90 -15.43 -7.25 -18.89
C ALA A 90 -16.11 -7.72 -20.18
N LEU A 91 -15.54 -8.73 -20.82
CA LEU A 91 -16.07 -9.31 -22.06
C LEU A 91 -16.37 -10.79 -21.84
N GLY A 92 -17.61 -11.20 -22.11
CA GLY A 92 -18.01 -12.63 -22.05
C GLY A 92 -17.85 -13.24 -20.65
N SER A 93 -17.01 -14.28 -20.53
CA SER A 93 -16.77 -15.03 -19.28
C SER A 93 -16.13 -14.22 -18.15
N ASP A 94 -15.57 -13.04 -18.45
CA ASP A 94 -14.96 -12.18 -17.42
C ASP A 94 -16.00 -11.65 -16.41
N VAL A 95 -17.28 -11.65 -16.77
CA VAL A 95 -18.38 -11.15 -15.91
C VAL A 95 -18.58 -12.06 -14.68
N GLU A 96 -18.28 -13.36 -14.81
CA GLU A 96 -18.47 -14.35 -13.74
C GLU A 96 -17.37 -14.30 -12.67
N HIS A 97 -16.24 -13.64 -12.95
CA HIS A 97 -15.05 -13.62 -12.09
C HIS A 97 -14.79 -12.26 -11.44
N GLN A 98 -15.79 -11.38 -11.32
CA GLN A 98 -15.62 -10.14 -10.57
C GLN A 98 -15.54 -10.44 -9.08
N PRO A 99 -14.40 -10.22 -8.41
CA PRO A 99 -14.32 -10.40 -6.96
C PRO A 99 -15.27 -9.39 -6.29
N ASP A 100 -16.28 -9.85 -5.58
CA ASP A 100 -17.24 -9.02 -4.85
C ASP A 100 -16.54 -7.99 -3.92
N ALA A 101 -15.36 -8.34 -3.41
CA ALA A 101 -14.56 -7.46 -2.55
C ALA A 101 -14.02 -6.21 -3.27
N LEU A 102 -13.67 -6.31 -4.56
CA LEU A 102 -13.26 -5.16 -5.38
C LEU A 102 -14.46 -4.28 -5.76
N LEU A 103 -15.66 -4.87 -5.85
CA LEU A 103 -16.88 -4.15 -6.21
C LEU A 103 -17.57 -3.48 -5.02
N GLN A 104 -17.27 -3.87 -3.79
CA GLN A 104 -17.80 -3.20 -2.61
C GLN A 104 -17.28 -1.75 -2.53
N GLY A 105 -18.16 -0.82 -2.87
CA GLY A 105 -17.87 0.62 -2.90
C GLY A 105 -17.46 1.17 -4.27
N ILE A 106 -17.37 0.33 -5.32
CA ILE A 106 -17.15 0.81 -6.69
C ILE A 106 -18.47 1.42 -7.21
N PRO A 107 -18.46 2.68 -7.67
CA PRO A 107 -19.64 3.30 -8.28
C PRO A 107 -20.18 2.44 -9.45
N LYS A 108 -21.51 2.36 -9.60
CA LYS A 108 -22.18 1.57 -10.66
C LYS A 108 -21.64 1.83 -12.08
N ARG A 109 -21.08 3.03 -12.34
CA ARG A 109 -20.46 3.38 -13.64
C ARG A 109 -19.24 2.54 -13.99
N TYR A 110 -18.65 1.85 -13.03
CA TYR A 110 -17.52 0.93 -13.22
C TYR A 110 -17.95 -0.55 -13.24
N HIS A 111 -19.24 -0.82 -13.03
CA HIS A 111 -19.78 -2.17 -13.23
C HIS A 111 -19.59 -2.56 -14.71
N GLY A 112 -19.09 -3.74 -14.96
CA GLY A 112 -18.66 -4.18 -16.30
C GLY A 112 -17.17 -3.94 -16.58
N LEU A 113 -16.40 -3.43 -15.60
CA LEU A 113 -14.94 -3.47 -15.64
C LEU A 113 -14.43 -4.65 -14.83
N THR A 114 -13.35 -5.24 -15.27
CA THR A 114 -12.63 -6.32 -14.58
C THR A 114 -11.14 -6.06 -14.58
N ASP A 115 -10.42 -6.73 -13.71
CA ASP A 115 -8.98 -6.74 -13.70
C ASP A 115 -8.44 -7.28 -15.02
N LYS A 116 -7.52 -6.55 -15.60
CA LYS A 116 -6.76 -6.94 -16.79
C LYS A 116 -5.28 -6.79 -16.51
N TRP A 117 -4.51 -7.57 -17.24
CA TRP A 117 -3.05 -7.58 -17.14
C TRP A 117 -2.44 -7.24 -18.49
N ASP A 118 -1.50 -6.30 -18.51
CA ASP A 118 -0.67 -6.03 -19.67
C ASP A 118 0.74 -5.70 -19.21
N SER A 119 1.60 -6.68 -19.32
CA SER A 119 3.02 -6.65 -18.97
C SER A 119 3.92 -6.44 -20.18
N SER A 120 3.36 -6.31 -21.38
CA SER A 120 4.14 -5.98 -22.57
C SER A 120 4.82 -4.63 -22.41
N ALA A 121 5.99 -4.45 -23.03
CA ALA A 121 6.69 -3.16 -23.02
C ALA A 121 5.79 -2.01 -23.46
N LYS A 122 4.98 -2.22 -24.53
CA LYS A 122 4.04 -1.22 -25.03
C LYS A 122 2.89 -0.95 -24.03
N GLY A 123 2.35 -1.97 -23.39
CA GLY A 123 1.31 -1.82 -22.39
C GLY A 123 1.79 -1.05 -21.18
N VAL A 124 2.98 -1.35 -20.68
CA VAL A 124 3.61 -0.61 -19.57
C VAL A 124 3.91 0.84 -19.98
N GLU A 125 4.41 1.07 -21.19
CA GLU A 125 4.59 2.43 -21.73
C GLU A 125 3.30 3.24 -21.69
N GLN A 126 2.21 2.70 -22.23
CA GLN A 126 0.92 3.38 -22.26
C GLN A 126 0.39 3.67 -20.86
N GLN A 127 0.55 2.73 -19.93
CA GLN A 127 0.13 2.87 -18.55
C GLN A 127 0.90 4.01 -17.86
N ILE A 128 2.22 4.04 -17.92
CA ILE A 128 3.01 5.07 -17.24
C ILE A 128 2.93 6.44 -17.91
N CYS A 129 2.79 6.50 -19.26
CA CYS A 129 2.55 7.76 -19.97
C CYS A 129 1.22 8.37 -19.54
N ARG A 130 0.18 7.55 -19.41
CA ARG A 130 -1.12 7.99 -18.91
C ARG A 130 -1.03 8.54 -17.47
N GLU A 131 -0.37 7.81 -16.56
CA GLU A 131 -0.17 8.25 -15.18
C GLU A 131 0.53 9.62 -15.11
N ARG A 132 1.56 9.83 -15.94
CA ARG A 132 2.26 11.12 -16.02
C ARG A 132 1.36 12.26 -16.48
N ILE A 133 0.57 12.03 -17.54
CA ILE A 133 -0.37 13.03 -18.08
C ILE A 133 -1.45 13.37 -17.04
N GLU A 134 -2.03 12.36 -16.39
CA GLU A 134 -3.10 12.54 -15.42
C GLU A 134 -2.62 13.24 -14.14
N TYR A 135 -1.40 12.96 -13.70
CA TYR A 135 -0.79 13.59 -12.53
C TYR A 135 -0.25 14.99 -12.83
N GLY A 136 0.18 15.25 -14.07
CA GLY A 136 0.66 16.56 -14.55
C GLY A 136 2.12 16.87 -14.27
N GLY A 137 2.92 15.93 -13.77
CA GLY A 137 4.35 16.12 -13.50
C GLY A 137 5.26 15.46 -14.54
N ASP A 138 6.53 15.87 -14.54
CA ASP A 138 7.51 15.40 -15.52
C ASP A 138 8.13 14.05 -15.18
N LEU A 139 8.23 13.72 -13.90
CA LEU A 139 8.95 12.56 -13.38
C LEU A 139 8.06 11.69 -12.46
N LEU A 140 7.99 10.40 -12.76
CA LEU A 140 7.48 9.40 -11.79
C LEU A 140 8.60 9.00 -10.82
N HIS A 141 8.44 9.32 -9.55
CA HIS A 141 9.45 9.01 -8.53
C HIS A 141 9.57 7.50 -8.25
N GLY A 142 8.54 6.75 -8.53
CA GLY A 142 8.56 5.29 -8.46
C GLY A 142 7.51 4.67 -9.37
N VAL A 143 7.89 3.58 -10.02
CA VAL A 143 6.94 2.70 -10.72
C VAL A 143 7.16 1.28 -10.25
N ALA A 144 6.13 0.68 -9.67
CA ALA A 144 6.16 -0.69 -9.21
C ALA A 144 5.39 -1.63 -10.15
N LEU A 145 5.85 -2.86 -10.27
CA LEU A 145 5.04 -3.95 -10.81
C LEU A 145 3.94 -4.30 -9.80
N HIS A 146 2.67 -4.24 -10.22
CA HIS A 146 1.52 -4.37 -9.34
C HIS A 146 1.05 -5.82 -9.24
N ASP A 147 1.17 -6.42 -8.07
CA ASP A 147 0.69 -7.77 -7.71
C ASP A 147 1.00 -8.87 -8.75
N PRO A 148 2.25 -9.07 -9.22
CA PRO A 148 2.56 -10.19 -10.10
C PRO A 148 2.15 -11.57 -9.55
N PRO A 149 2.15 -11.83 -8.23
CA PRO A 149 1.58 -13.06 -7.67
C PRO A 149 0.10 -13.27 -8.00
N ASP A 150 -0.71 -12.21 -8.00
CA ASP A 150 -2.13 -12.30 -8.38
C ASP A 150 -2.26 -12.62 -9.88
N MET A 151 -1.40 -12.03 -10.74
CA MET A 151 -1.31 -12.39 -12.15
C MET A 151 -1.00 -13.89 -12.33
N GLN A 152 -0.05 -14.42 -11.54
CA GLN A 152 0.29 -15.83 -11.56
C GLN A 152 -0.92 -16.74 -11.21
N LYS A 153 -1.71 -16.35 -10.22
CA LYS A 153 -2.90 -17.10 -9.80
C LYS A 153 -4.03 -17.06 -10.83
N GLN A 154 -4.21 -15.91 -11.50
CA GLN A 154 -5.35 -15.68 -12.41
C GLN A 154 -5.12 -16.20 -13.82
N ILE A 155 -3.95 -15.94 -14.40
CA ILE A 155 -3.67 -16.23 -15.83
C ILE A 155 -2.38 -17.02 -16.06
N GLY A 156 -1.67 -17.40 -15.00
CA GLY A 156 -0.32 -17.92 -15.09
C GLY A 156 0.70 -16.79 -15.30
N LEU A 157 1.95 -17.05 -14.94
CA LEU A 157 3.05 -16.10 -15.09
C LEU A 157 4.29 -16.81 -15.61
N ASN A 158 4.76 -16.36 -16.76
CA ASN A 158 6.07 -16.71 -17.29
C ASN A 158 7.00 -15.50 -17.12
N TRP A 159 8.14 -15.70 -16.43
CA TRP A 159 9.04 -14.58 -16.12
C TRP A 159 9.59 -13.91 -17.37
N GLU A 160 9.98 -14.69 -18.37
CA GLU A 160 10.62 -14.20 -19.60
C GLU A 160 9.65 -13.38 -20.47
N SER A 161 8.40 -13.82 -20.59
CA SER A 161 7.41 -13.17 -21.44
C SER A 161 6.61 -12.08 -20.71
N ASP A 162 6.43 -12.19 -19.38
CA ASP A 162 5.46 -11.38 -18.67
C ASP A 162 6.12 -10.35 -17.72
N ILE A 163 7.26 -10.68 -17.11
CA ILE A 163 7.91 -9.76 -16.17
C ILE A 163 9.09 -9.05 -16.82
N ARG A 164 9.96 -9.79 -17.49
CA ARG A 164 11.20 -9.22 -18.05
C ARG A 164 10.97 -8.12 -19.08
N PRO A 165 9.97 -8.17 -19.98
CA PRO A 165 9.69 -7.05 -20.89
C PRO A 165 9.29 -5.77 -20.16
N ALA A 166 8.46 -5.88 -19.12
CA ALA A 166 8.07 -4.75 -18.27
C ALA A 166 9.27 -4.14 -17.53
N VAL A 167 10.13 -5.00 -16.94
CA VAL A 167 11.35 -4.58 -16.26
C VAL A 167 12.30 -3.84 -17.23
N ARG A 168 12.56 -4.39 -18.40
CA ARG A 168 13.42 -3.76 -19.42
C ARG A 168 12.87 -2.40 -19.86
N TYR A 169 11.55 -2.30 -20.06
CA TYR A 169 10.96 -1.02 -20.39
C TYR A 169 11.16 0.00 -19.26
N LEU A 170 10.90 -0.39 -18.00
CA LEU A 170 11.10 0.50 -16.85
C LEU A 170 12.57 0.93 -16.69
N GLN A 171 13.53 0.04 -16.98
CA GLN A 171 14.96 0.40 -17.00
C GLN A 171 15.27 1.43 -18.09
N SER A 172 14.68 1.28 -19.28
CA SER A 172 14.82 2.25 -20.36
C SER A 172 14.18 3.61 -20.00
N ALA A 173 12.97 3.59 -19.40
CA ALA A 173 12.30 4.79 -18.92
C ALA A 173 13.08 5.49 -17.80
N ARG A 174 13.76 4.73 -16.93
CA ARG A 174 14.66 5.24 -15.90
C ARG A 174 15.90 5.90 -16.54
N ALA A 175 16.51 5.25 -17.52
CA ALA A 175 17.65 5.81 -18.24
C ALA A 175 17.30 7.10 -19.02
N ALA A 176 16.07 7.20 -19.51
CA ALA A 176 15.52 8.37 -20.18
C ALA A 176 15.04 9.49 -19.22
N GLY A 177 15.10 9.29 -17.90
CA GLY A 177 14.72 10.27 -16.90
C GLY A 177 13.20 10.38 -16.63
N PHE A 178 12.37 9.49 -17.16
CA PHE A 178 10.91 9.49 -16.93
C PHE A 178 10.49 8.78 -15.65
N VAL A 179 11.29 7.83 -15.19
CA VAL A 179 11.10 7.06 -13.96
C VAL A 179 12.37 7.15 -13.13
N ARG A 180 12.24 7.41 -11.83
CA ARG A 180 13.42 7.49 -10.95
C ARG A 180 13.75 6.16 -10.31
N ARG A 181 12.74 5.39 -9.86
CA ARG A 181 12.89 4.15 -9.09
C ARG A 181 11.98 3.06 -9.63
N ILE A 182 12.48 1.85 -9.70
CA ILE A 182 11.73 0.65 -10.10
C ILE A 182 11.41 -0.17 -8.86
N GLY A 183 10.14 -0.57 -8.72
CA GLY A 183 9.67 -1.25 -7.52
C GLY A 183 8.81 -2.48 -7.77
N LEU A 184 8.45 -3.09 -6.65
CA LEU A 184 7.39 -4.10 -6.56
C LEU A 184 6.30 -3.56 -5.63
N GLY A 185 5.02 -3.79 -5.96
CA GLY A 185 3.90 -3.60 -5.06
C GLY A 185 3.21 -4.95 -4.89
N VAL A 186 3.46 -5.66 -3.79
CA VAL A 186 3.02 -7.04 -3.60
C VAL A 186 2.47 -7.28 -2.20
N LYS A 187 1.55 -8.24 -2.11
CA LYS A 187 0.99 -8.72 -0.84
C LYS A 187 1.89 -9.80 -0.20
N GLU A 188 2.67 -10.50 -1.01
CA GLU A 188 3.43 -11.69 -0.64
C GLU A 188 4.93 -11.40 -0.56
N PRO A 189 5.52 -11.32 0.64
CA PRO A 189 6.95 -11.04 0.82
C PRO A 189 7.88 -11.98 0.05
N GLY A 190 7.52 -13.26 -0.06
CA GLY A 190 8.31 -14.26 -0.80
C GLY A 190 8.55 -13.94 -2.27
N PHE A 191 7.67 -13.15 -2.90
CA PHE A 191 7.88 -12.74 -4.30
C PHE A 191 9.05 -11.74 -4.44
N VAL A 192 9.33 -10.95 -3.42
CA VAL A 192 10.50 -10.05 -3.42
C VAL A 192 11.78 -10.85 -3.55
N GLN A 193 11.90 -11.97 -2.80
CA GLN A 193 13.06 -12.88 -2.89
C GLN A 193 13.23 -13.43 -4.30
N ARG A 194 12.14 -13.87 -4.93
CA ARG A 194 12.19 -14.34 -6.32
C ARG A 194 12.65 -13.21 -7.26
N PHE A 195 12.12 -12.01 -7.10
CA PHE A 195 12.46 -10.89 -7.98
C PHE A 195 13.95 -10.52 -7.90
N ILE A 196 14.53 -10.42 -6.72
CA ILE A 196 15.95 -10.06 -6.58
C ILE A 196 16.90 -11.17 -7.12
N THR A 197 16.42 -12.41 -7.17
CA THR A 197 17.15 -13.53 -7.77
C THR A 197 17.10 -13.48 -9.30
N GLU A 198 15.92 -13.23 -9.87
CA GLU A 198 15.70 -13.22 -11.32
C GLU A 198 16.19 -11.92 -12.00
N GLU A 199 16.11 -10.80 -11.30
CA GLU A 199 16.45 -9.45 -11.77
C GLU A 199 17.43 -8.74 -10.80
N PRO A 200 18.65 -9.25 -10.63
CA PRO A 200 19.58 -8.71 -9.65
C PRO A 200 19.94 -7.25 -9.92
N GLY A 201 19.92 -6.42 -8.86
CA GLY A 201 20.28 -5.00 -8.93
C GLY A 201 19.26 -4.08 -9.59
N VAL A 202 18.06 -4.59 -9.93
CA VAL A 202 17.01 -3.79 -10.55
C VAL A 202 16.11 -3.12 -9.51
N LEU A 203 15.79 -3.82 -8.41
CA LEU A 203 14.84 -3.38 -7.41
C LEU A 203 15.39 -2.21 -6.59
N ASP A 204 14.71 -1.06 -6.65
CA ASP A 204 15.01 0.11 -5.82
C ASP A 204 14.10 0.17 -4.57
N TYR A 205 12.87 -0.38 -4.64
CA TYR A 205 11.96 -0.46 -3.50
C TYR A 205 10.94 -1.59 -3.61
N ALA A 206 10.50 -2.12 -2.48
CA ALA A 206 9.40 -3.05 -2.37
C ALA A 206 8.28 -2.43 -1.53
N GLY A 207 7.10 -2.21 -2.13
CA GLY A 207 5.87 -1.88 -1.42
C GLY A 207 5.19 -3.15 -0.97
N LEU A 208 5.14 -3.38 0.34
CA LEU A 208 4.56 -4.58 0.93
C LEU A 208 3.33 -4.23 1.75
N THR A 209 2.24 -4.97 1.56
CA THR A 209 1.15 -4.90 2.52
C THR A 209 1.68 -5.29 3.90
N PHE A 210 1.28 -4.54 4.91
CA PHE A 210 1.90 -4.63 6.24
C PHE A 210 0.86 -4.76 7.34
N CYS A 211 1.16 -5.67 8.28
CA CYS A 211 0.53 -5.71 9.59
C CYS A 211 1.43 -6.45 10.60
N PRO A 212 1.16 -6.34 11.90
CA PRO A 212 1.90 -7.09 12.92
C PRO A 212 1.94 -8.60 12.71
N ALA A 213 0.90 -9.19 12.11
CA ALA A 213 0.79 -10.64 11.90
C ALA A 213 1.77 -11.21 10.86
N ILE A 214 2.35 -10.38 9.98
CA ILE A 214 3.33 -10.82 8.96
C ILE A 214 4.78 -10.43 9.29
N LEU A 215 5.06 -9.98 10.50
CA LEU A 215 6.42 -9.56 10.89
C LEU A 215 7.47 -10.66 10.68
N GLY A 216 7.10 -11.93 10.89
CA GLY A 216 8.00 -13.06 10.64
C GLY A 216 8.49 -13.13 9.20
N ASP A 217 7.63 -12.84 8.23
CA ASP A 217 7.96 -12.82 6.80
C ASP A 217 8.61 -11.50 6.38
N LEU A 218 8.29 -10.40 7.06
CA LEU A 218 8.78 -9.07 6.72
C LEU A 218 10.23 -8.84 7.17
N LEU A 219 10.61 -9.28 8.37
CA LEU A 219 11.96 -9.04 8.91
C LEU A 219 13.08 -9.60 8.00
N PRO A 220 12.97 -10.81 7.42
CA PRO A 220 13.93 -11.28 6.42
C PRO A 220 14.02 -10.37 5.19
N ILE A 221 12.91 -9.80 4.71
CA ILE A 221 12.92 -8.87 3.57
C ILE A 221 13.62 -7.56 3.93
N LEU A 222 13.45 -7.06 5.16
CA LEU A 222 14.20 -5.89 5.62
C LEU A 222 15.72 -6.15 5.64
N ALA A 223 16.13 -7.33 6.10
CA ALA A 223 17.55 -7.73 6.07
C ALA A 223 18.08 -7.80 4.63
N GLN A 224 17.32 -8.36 3.70
CA GLN A 224 17.66 -8.38 2.27
C GLN A 224 17.71 -6.96 1.67
N GLY A 225 16.81 -6.06 2.07
CA GLY A 225 16.84 -4.66 1.66
C GLY A 225 18.16 -3.99 1.99
N ALA A 226 18.70 -4.23 3.18
CA ALA A 226 20.02 -3.74 3.56
C ALA A 226 21.14 -4.31 2.69
N THR A 227 21.09 -5.62 2.39
CA THR A 227 22.10 -6.33 1.59
C THR A 227 22.06 -5.92 0.11
N HIS A 228 20.87 -5.88 -0.48
CA HIS A 228 20.66 -5.63 -1.91
C HIS A 228 20.37 -4.16 -2.22
N LYS A 229 20.40 -3.28 -1.22
CA LYS A 229 20.26 -1.81 -1.33
C LYS A 229 18.90 -1.36 -1.89
N PHE A 230 17.83 -2.08 -1.59
CA PHE A 230 16.46 -1.61 -1.84
C PHE A 230 15.77 -1.19 -0.54
N THR A 231 14.77 -0.33 -0.67
CA THR A 231 13.98 0.12 0.48
C THR A 231 12.64 -0.59 0.53
N VAL A 232 12.04 -0.64 1.73
CA VAL A 232 10.70 -1.21 1.93
C VAL A 232 9.71 -0.10 2.27
N THR A 233 8.61 -0.07 1.55
CA THR A 233 7.45 0.78 1.81
C THR A 233 6.37 -0.05 2.48
N LEU A 234 6.02 0.30 3.72
CA LEU A 234 4.98 -0.36 4.50
C LEU A 234 3.60 0.12 4.03
N MET A 235 2.85 -0.72 3.34
CA MET A 235 1.56 -0.36 2.74
C MET A 235 0.40 -0.87 3.59
N GLY A 236 -0.61 -0.01 3.81
CA GLY A 236 -1.89 -0.41 4.39
C GLY A 236 -1.80 -0.94 5.81
N ILE A 237 -1.27 -0.15 6.76
CA ILE A 237 -1.08 -0.53 8.19
C ILE A 237 -2.34 -1.13 8.84
N ASN A 238 -3.52 -0.89 8.30
CA ASN A 238 -4.79 -1.45 8.78
C ASN A 238 -5.06 -2.87 8.23
N TYR A 239 -4.26 -3.33 7.28
CA TYR A 239 -4.36 -4.64 6.63
C TYR A 239 -5.78 -4.97 6.13
N GLY A 240 -6.34 -4.08 5.31
CA GLY A 240 -7.75 -4.10 4.93
C GLY A 240 -8.61 -3.46 6.02
N GLN A 241 -9.09 -4.23 6.98
CA GLN A 241 -9.86 -3.80 8.15
C GLN A 241 -9.42 -4.50 9.43
N ALA A 242 -8.58 -5.52 9.32
CA ALA A 242 -8.26 -6.45 10.40
C ALA A 242 -7.76 -5.76 11.69
N PHE A 243 -6.92 -4.72 11.54
CA PHE A 243 -6.37 -3.99 12.69
C PHE A 243 -7.20 -2.74 13.09
N THR A 244 -8.41 -2.59 12.57
CA THR A 244 -9.36 -1.53 13.01
C THR A 244 -10.57 -2.07 13.77
N LEU A 245 -10.62 -3.38 14.00
CA LEU A 245 -11.71 -4.03 14.72
C LEU A 245 -11.74 -3.60 16.20
N THR A 246 -12.95 -3.35 16.69
CA THR A 246 -13.20 -2.98 18.09
C THR A 246 -13.92 -4.06 18.88
N GLU A 247 -14.25 -5.19 18.22
CA GLU A 247 -14.89 -6.37 18.82
C GLU A 247 -14.10 -7.63 18.44
N ASP A 248 -14.35 -8.75 19.15
CA ASP A 248 -13.60 -10.00 18.92
C ASP A 248 -13.78 -10.47 17.47
N PRO A 249 -12.70 -10.55 16.68
CA PRO A 249 -12.72 -11.01 15.30
C PRO A 249 -13.38 -12.37 15.08
N ALA A 250 -13.40 -13.25 16.09
CA ALA A 250 -14.07 -14.54 15.99
C ALA A 250 -15.59 -14.42 15.80
N THR A 251 -16.21 -13.38 16.37
CA THR A 251 -17.66 -13.14 16.35
C THR A 251 -18.06 -11.89 15.56
N ALA A 252 -17.10 -11.06 15.16
CA ALA A 252 -17.34 -9.88 14.36
C ALA A 252 -18.01 -10.21 13.01
N PRO A 253 -18.77 -9.27 12.42
CA PRO A 253 -19.21 -9.38 11.03
C PRO A 253 -18.04 -9.67 10.06
N PRO A 254 -18.31 -10.13 8.83
CA PRO A 254 -17.26 -10.30 7.82
C PRO A 254 -16.42 -9.03 7.66
N PHE A 255 -15.10 -9.17 7.70
CA PHE A 255 -14.14 -8.07 7.53
C PHE A 255 -13.06 -8.46 6.52
N LEU A 256 -12.32 -7.46 6.04
CA LEU A 256 -11.24 -7.68 5.09
C LEU A 256 -9.91 -7.90 5.83
N TYR A 257 -9.25 -9.01 5.51
CA TYR A 257 -7.88 -9.32 5.87
C TYR A 257 -7.05 -9.33 4.58
N ASN A 258 -5.99 -8.53 4.50
CA ASN A 258 -5.19 -8.37 3.28
C ASN A 258 -6.04 -8.13 2.00
N TYR A 259 -7.12 -7.32 2.14
CA TYR A 259 -8.07 -6.95 1.07
C TYR A 259 -9.00 -8.07 0.56
N GLU A 260 -8.99 -9.24 1.19
CA GLU A 260 -9.92 -10.34 0.93
C GLU A 260 -10.79 -10.59 2.17
N VAL A 261 -11.93 -11.26 2.00
CA VAL A 261 -12.77 -11.63 3.15
C VAL A 261 -12.00 -12.61 4.02
N ALA A 262 -11.88 -12.30 5.31
CA ALA A 262 -11.11 -13.10 6.26
C ALA A 262 -11.61 -14.54 6.34
N THR A 263 -10.71 -15.50 6.19
CA THR A 263 -10.94 -16.93 6.42
C THR A 263 -11.13 -17.22 7.92
N ASN A 264 -11.58 -18.43 8.26
CA ASN A 264 -11.72 -18.83 9.66
C ASN A 264 -10.38 -18.86 10.41
N GLU A 265 -9.29 -19.24 9.73
CA GLU A 265 -7.93 -19.23 10.29
C GLU A 265 -7.48 -17.81 10.59
N GLU A 266 -7.71 -16.88 9.66
CA GLU A 266 -7.36 -15.46 9.84
C GLU A 266 -8.21 -14.81 10.93
N ARG A 267 -9.49 -15.15 11.02
CA ARG A 267 -10.37 -14.70 12.11
C ARG A 267 -9.85 -15.21 13.47
N THR A 268 -9.43 -16.47 13.53
CA THR A 268 -8.85 -17.06 14.73
C THR A 268 -7.53 -16.38 15.13
N LEU A 269 -6.66 -16.13 14.14
CA LEU A 269 -5.41 -15.40 14.32
C LEU A 269 -5.67 -14.00 14.89
N MET A 270 -6.59 -13.25 14.27
CA MET A 270 -6.92 -11.89 14.71
C MET A 270 -7.58 -11.87 16.10
N SER A 271 -8.39 -12.89 16.45
CA SER A 271 -8.96 -13.04 17.77
C SER A 271 -7.88 -13.26 18.85
N ARG A 272 -6.79 -13.97 18.56
CA ARG A 272 -5.63 -14.10 19.47
C ARG A 272 -4.96 -12.74 19.71
N PHE A 273 -4.71 -11.96 18.66
CA PHE A 273 -4.21 -10.58 18.81
C PHE A 273 -5.14 -9.74 19.66
N PHE A 274 -6.43 -9.75 19.37
CA PHE A 274 -7.44 -8.97 20.08
C PHE A 274 -7.47 -9.29 21.58
N ARG A 275 -7.45 -10.56 21.96
CA ARG A 275 -7.48 -10.99 23.37
C ARG A 275 -6.22 -10.59 24.12
N ILE A 276 -5.04 -10.75 23.51
CA ILE A 276 -3.77 -10.36 24.13
C ILE A 276 -3.68 -8.84 24.27
N CYS A 277 -4.12 -8.10 23.26
CA CYS A 277 -4.12 -6.64 23.32
C CYS A 277 -5.07 -6.10 24.40
N GLY A 278 -6.17 -6.81 24.70
CA GLY A 278 -7.11 -6.42 25.73
C GLY A 278 -7.67 -5.00 25.52
N SER A 279 -7.32 -4.06 26.39
CA SER A 279 -7.74 -2.66 26.26
C SER A 279 -6.91 -1.84 25.26
N THR A 280 -5.81 -2.38 24.73
CA THR A 280 -5.01 -1.71 23.70
C THR A 280 -5.65 -1.92 22.33
N PRO A 281 -6.11 -0.86 21.64
CA PRO A 281 -6.71 -1.01 20.32
C PRO A 281 -5.73 -1.66 19.33
N LEU A 282 -6.22 -2.56 18.48
CA LEU A 282 -5.40 -3.21 17.44
C LEU A 282 -4.72 -2.20 16.52
N LEU A 283 -5.38 -1.08 16.22
CA LEU A 283 -4.81 0.01 15.43
C LEU A 283 -3.59 0.64 16.11
N HIS A 284 -3.60 0.75 17.44
CA HIS A 284 -2.43 1.26 18.18
C HIS A 284 -1.25 0.28 18.09
N LEU A 285 -1.51 -1.03 18.17
CA LEU A 285 -0.47 -2.04 17.94
C LEU A 285 0.12 -1.91 16.54
N ALA A 286 -0.72 -1.85 15.50
CA ALA A 286 -0.26 -1.75 14.12
C ALA A 286 0.55 -0.46 13.87
N ALA A 287 0.07 0.66 14.40
CA ALA A 287 0.76 1.95 14.31
C ALA A 287 2.10 1.94 15.06
N ALA A 288 2.14 1.37 16.28
CA ALA A 288 3.36 1.23 17.06
C ALA A 288 4.41 0.37 16.35
N VAL A 289 3.99 -0.76 15.75
CA VAL A 289 4.90 -1.62 14.99
C VAL A 289 5.45 -0.89 13.75
N ALA A 290 4.61 -0.18 12.99
CA ALA A 290 5.06 0.60 11.84
C ALA A 290 6.08 1.68 12.25
N GLY A 291 5.81 2.37 13.37
CA GLY A 291 6.73 3.37 13.93
C GLY A 291 8.06 2.77 14.38
N LEU A 292 8.04 1.63 15.06
CA LEU A 292 9.24 0.91 15.49
C LEU A 292 10.09 0.45 14.29
N LEU A 293 9.46 -0.08 13.24
CA LEU A 293 10.17 -0.46 12.01
C LEU A 293 10.87 0.74 11.38
N ALA A 294 10.20 1.90 11.29
CA ALA A 294 10.78 3.10 10.71
C ALA A 294 11.97 3.65 11.52
N VAL A 295 11.98 3.43 12.84
CA VAL A 295 13.06 3.86 13.74
C VAL A 295 14.24 2.86 13.75
N HIS A 296 13.94 1.55 13.84
CA HIS A 296 14.98 0.52 13.94
C HIS A 296 15.60 0.12 12.59
N PHE A 297 14.87 0.35 11.49
CA PHE A 297 15.35 0.09 10.12
C PHE A 297 15.31 1.37 9.26
N PRO A 298 15.94 2.49 9.70
CA PRO A 298 15.72 3.82 9.11
C PRO A 298 16.14 3.92 7.64
N ASN A 299 17.09 3.08 7.22
CA ASN A 299 17.62 3.05 5.85
C ASN A 299 16.89 2.06 4.93
N VAL A 300 16.07 1.17 5.49
CA VAL A 300 15.35 0.14 4.74
C VAL A 300 13.84 0.34 4.82
N ALA A 301 13.25 0.41 6.00
CA ALA A 301 11.84 0.78 6.17
C ALA A 301 11.69 2.30 6.03
N THR A 302 11.69 2.77 4.79
CA THR A 302 11.83 4.21 4.50
C THR A 302 10.51 4.94 4.39
N GLN A 303 9.41 4.24 4.16
CA GLN A 303 8.11 4.84 3.91
C GLN A 303 6.97 4.07 4.58
N ILE A 304 5.97 4.81 5.07
CA ILE A 304 4.73 4.28 5.65
C ILE A 304 3.57 4.88 4.86
N VAL A 305 2.83 4.03 4.14
CA VAL A 305 1.66 4.46 3.38
C VAL A 305 0.45 4.47 4.29
N THR A 306 -0.20 5.62 4.36
CA THR A 306 -1.49 5.80 5.01
C THR A 306 -2.54 6.24 4.00
N SER A 307 -3.77 5.76 4.14
CA SER A 307 -4.87 6.11 3.25
C SER A 307 -6.16 6.25 4.05
N THR A 308 -6.92 7.28 3.73
CA THR A 308 -8.23 7.56 4.35
C THR A 308 -9.08 8.41 3.42
N VAL A 309 -10.38 8.44 3.69
CA VAL A 309 -11.34 9.38 3.08
C VAL A 309 -11.76 10.51 4.03
N VAL A 310 -11.17 10.54 5.24
CA VAL A 310 -11.50 11.53 6.28
C VAL A 310 -10.21 12.24 6.71
N PRO A 311 -10.10 13.57 6.49
CA PRO A 311 -8.88 14.33 6.81
C PRO A 311 -8.40 14.19 8.27
N SER A 312 -9.30 14.23 9.24
CA SER A 312 -8.95 14.10 10.67
C SER A 312 -8.34 12.72 10.99
N ARG A 313 -8.75 11.65 10.31
CA ARG A 313 -8.16 10.32 10.46
C ARG A 313 -6.74 10.25 9.93
N LEU A 314 -6.39 11.05 8.91
CA LEU A 314 -5.00 11.14 8.47
C LEU A 314 -4.13 11.69 9.59
N VAL A 315 -4.52 12.83 10.16
CA VAL A 315 -3.78 13.46 11.29
C VAL A 315 -3.64 12.50 12.47
N GLU A 316 -4.73 11.81 12.82
CA GLU A 316 -4.72 10.82 13.90
C GLU A 316 -3.77 9.65 13.60
N THR A 317 -3.81 9.09 12.39
CA THR A 317 -2.91 7.97 12.01
C THR A 317 -1.45 8.39 12.08
N LEU A 318 -1.10 9.60 11.61
CA LEU A 318 0.27 10.13 11.71
C LEU A 318 0.71 10.28 13.17
N ARG A 319 -0.20 10.75 14.04
CA ARG A 319 0.05 10.84 15.48
C ARG A 319 0.25 9.47 16.10
N LEU A 320 -0.63 8.50 15.80
CA LEU A 320 -0.51 7.14 16.35
C LEU A 320 0.80 6.46 15.95
N VAL A 321 1.26 6.59 14.71
CA VAL A 321 2.55 6.01 14.28
C VAL A 321 3.72 6.59 15.09
N ARG A 322 3.64 7.87 15.48
CA ARG A 322 4.69 8.54 16.29
C ARG A 322 4.57 8.25 17.78
N GLU A 323 3.34 8.12 18.29
CA GLU A 323 3.06 8.20 19.73
C GLU A 323 2.41 6.95 20.33
N ALA A 324 1.86 6.03 19.49
CA ALA A 324 1.15 4.88 20.05
C ALA A 324 2.09 4.04 20.93
N GLU A 325 1.66 3.84 22.16
CA GLU A 325 2.32 2.96 23.12
C GLU A 325 1.56 1.65 23.23
N VAL A 326 2.30 0.57 23.35
CA VAL A 326 1.79 -0.75 23.67
C VAL A 326 2.46 -1.18 24.96
N PRO A 327 1.69 -1.57 25.98
CA PRO A 327 2.26 -1.96 27.27
C PRO A 327 3.26 -3.12 27.16
N VAL A 328 4.35 -3.06 27.92
CA VAL A 328 5.38 -4.11 27.94
C VAL A 328 4.80 -5.52 28.15
N PRO A 329 3.83 -5.74 29.07
CA PRO A 329 3.20 -7.06 29.21
C PRO A 329 2.55 -7.56 27.89
N VAL A 330 1.89 -6.68 27.11
CA VAL A 330 1.28 -7.03 25.83
C VAL A 330 2.34 -7.49 24.84
N TRP A 331 3.47 -6.78 24.74
CA TRP A 331 4.60 -7.20 23.89
C TRP A 331 5.13 -8.58 24.28
N ASN A 332 5.32 -8.81 25.59
CA ASN A 332 5.84 -10.08 26.10
C ASN A 332 4.88 -11.24 25.80
N GLU A 333 3.58 -11.02 25.94
CA GLU A 333 2.57 -12.03 25.66
C GLU A 333 2.44 -12.31 24.15
N LEU A 334 2.49 -11.28 23.27
CA LEU A 334 2.52 -11.46 21.84
C LEU A 334 3.74 -12.28 21.37
N LYS A 335 4.92 -12.03 21.96
CA LYS A 335 6.14 -12.81 21.70
C LYS A 335 6.05 -14.24 22.24
N ALA A 336 5.52 -14.42 23.44
CA ALA A 336 5.33 -15.74 24.05
C ALA A 336 4.31 -16.60 23.27
N ALA A 337 3.29 -15.95 22.73
CA ALA A 337 2.27 -16.59 21.87
C ALA A 337 2.73 -16.79 20.41
N GLU A 338 3.97 -16.41 20.09
CA GLU A 338 4.56 -16.48 18.72
C GLU A 338 3.72 -15.73 17.66
N LEU A 339 3.00 -14.67 18.06
CA LEU A 339 2.26 -13.81 17.17
C LEU A 339 3.13 -12.72 16.53
N ILE A 340 4.24 -12.40 17.17
CA ILE A 340 5.32 -11.57 16.65
C ILE A 340 6.66 -12.22 16.94
N PRO A 341 7.70 -11.99 16.11
CA PRO A 341 9.03 -12.55 16.34
C PRO A 341 9.63 -12.12 17.68
N ARG A 342 10.32 -13.03 18.34
CA ARG A 342 10.96 -12.76 19.67
C ARG A 342 12.00 -11.66 19.60
N GLU A 343 12.73 -11.59 18.49
CA GLU A 343 13.78 -10.59 18.20
C GLU A 343 13.22 -9.21 17.80
N PHE A 344 11.92 -9.09 17.56
CA PHE A 344 11.34 -7.80 17.18
C PHE A 344 11.55 -6.75 18.28
N PRO A 345 12.13 -5.57 17.98
CA PRO A 345 12.36 -4.52 18.95
C PRO A 345 11.02 -3.93 19.42
N THR A 346 10.83 -3.78 20.72
CA THR A 346 9.54 -3.34 21.32
C THR A 346 9.67 -2.11 22.20
N ILE A 347 10.85 -1.56 22.34
CA ILE A 347 11.16 -0.37 23.16
C ILE A 347 12.07 0.56 22.38
#